data_28b696ca99c64b856bdbe18013bac363
#
_entry.id   28b696ca99c64b856bdbe18013bac363
#
_cell.length_a   1.000
_cell.length_b   1.000
_cell.length_c   1.000
_cell.angle_alpha   90.00
_cell.angle_beta   90.00
_cell.angle_gamma   90.00
#
_symmetry.space_group_name_H-M   'P 1'
#
loop_
_entity.id
_entity.type
_entity.pdbx_description
1 polymer ?
#
loop_
_entity_poly.entity_id
_entity_poly.type
_entity_poly.pdbx_seq_one_letter_code
_entity_poly.pdbx_strand_id
1 'polypeptide(L)'
;MRIALLSDIHGNPIALDAVIRDIQAQGGVDMYWILGDMAAIGYDPVGVLQRLTELPDVHFVRGNTERYVVKGDRPGPTFEEAQADLVILQQLVDVNNSFSWTQGVVTVTEWFEWMASLPIEQRMELPDGTRLLGVHASPGRDDGRG
;
A
#
# COMPACT_ATOMS: atom_id res chain seq x y z
N MET A 1 -10.50 -22.97 4.24
CA MET A 1 -9.42 -22.01 4.03
C MET A 1 -9.86 -20.64 4.53
N ARG A 2 -9.00 -19.94 5.25
CA ARG A 2 -9.21 -18.57 5.74
C ARG A 2 -8.15 -17.67 5.10
N ILE A 3 -8.56 -16.52 4.58
CA ILE A 3 -7.67 -15.52 3.99
C ILE A 3 -7.86 -14.22 4.74
N ALA A 4 -6.77 -13.60 5.22
CA ALA A 4 -6.81 -12.24 5.72
C ALA A 4 -6.58 -11.26 4.56
N LEU A 5 -7.48 -10.30 4.39
CA LEU A 5 -7.34 -9.22 3.42
C LEU A 5 -6.99 -7.94 4.19
N LEU A 6 -5.82 -7.36 3.91
CA LEU A 6 -5.36 -6.12 4.51
C LEU A 6 -5.11 -5.09 3.40
N SER A 7 -5.48 -3.85 3.65
CA SER A 7 -5.28 -2.73 2.73
C SER A 7 -5.07 -1.43 3.50
N ASP A 8 -4.51 -0.40 2.87
CA ASP A 8 -4.46 0.97 3.39
C ASP A 8 -3.79 1.08 4.77
N ILE A 9 -2.65 0.43 4.92
CA ILE A 9 -1.89 0.36 6.18
C ILE A 9 -1.14 1.67 6.44
N HIS A 10 -0.69 2.30 5.35
CA HIS A 10 -0.09 3.63 5.35
C HIS A 10 0.98 3.84 6.41
N GLY A 11 2.03 3.01 6.43
CA GLY A 11 3.19 3.20 7.29
C GLY A 11 2.89 3.23 8.80
N ASN A 12 1.80 2.57 9.24
CA ASN A 12 1.37 2.51 10.63
C ASN A 12 1.59 1.11 11.24
N PRO A 13 2.80 0.81 11.75
CA PRO A 13 3.10 -0.50 12.32
C PRO A 13 2.29 -0.80 13.59
N ILE A 14 1.89 0.20 14.35
CA ILE A 14 1.11 0.00 15.59
C ILE A 14 -0.28 -0.56 15.25
N ALA A 15 -0.95 0.01 14.25
CA ALA A 15 -2.24 -0.49 13.77
C ALA A 15 -2.08 -1.89 13.14
N LEU A 16 -1.06 -2.09 12.32
CA LEU A 16 -0.76 -3.39 11.72
C LEU A 16 -0.55 -4.48 12.79
N ASP A 17 0.26 -4.20 13.80
CA ASP A 17 0.52 -5.14 14.91
C ASP A 17 -0.76 -5.48 15.68
N ALA A 18 -1.69 -4.52 15.83
CA ALA A 18 -2.98 -4.77 16.47
C ALA A 18 -3.86 -5.71 15.62
N VAL A 19 -3.91 -5.49 14.31
CA VAL A 19 -4.66 -6.34 13.36
C VAL A 19 -4.08 -7.76 13.32
N ILE A 20 -2.75 -7.90 13.23
CA ILE A 20 -2.10 -9.22 13.22
C ILE A 20 -2.39 -9.99 14.53
N ARG A 21 -2.32 -9.32 15.68
CA ARG A 21 -2.68 -9.95 16.98
C ARG A 21 -4.14 -10.39 17.02
N ASP A 22 -5.06 -9.60 16.49
CA ASP A 22 -6.48 -9.97 16.43
C ASP A 22 -6.71 -11.20 15.53
N ILE A 23 -6.10 -11.24 14.36
CA ILE A 23 -6.12 -12.40 13.46
C ILE A 23 -5.63 -13.67 14.19
N GLN A 24 -4.53 -13.57 14.91
CA GLN A 24 -3.98 -14.69 15.68
C GLN A 24 -4.92 -15.13 16.81
N ALA A 25 -5.51 -14.19 17.53
CA ALA A 25 -6.46 -14.46 18.61
C ALA A 25 -7.73 -15.16 18.12
N GLN A 26 -8.11 -14.93 16.86
CA GLN A 26 -9.24 -15.60 16.20
C GLN A 26 -8.89 -16.97 15.58
N GLY A 27 -7.71 -17.49 15.84
CA GLY A 27 -7.24 -18.81 15.39
C GLY A 27 -6.42 -18.78 14.11
N GLY A 28 -5.96 -17.60 13.69
CA GLY A 28 -5.08 -17.43 12.53
C GLY A 28 -5.77 -17.60 11.18
N VAL A 29 -4.97 -17.50 10.13
CA VAL A 29 -5.38 -17.65 8.73
C VAL A 29 -4.40 -18.55 7.98
N ASP A 30 -4.85 -19.07 6.84
CA ASP A 30 -4.01 -19.90 5.97
C ASP A 30 -3.09 -19.05 5.09
N MET A 31 -3.50 -17.81 4.74
CA MET A 31 -2.72 -16.87 3.95
C MET A 31 -3.15 -15.42 4.18
N TYR A 32 -2.28 -14.50 3.73
CA TYR A 32 -2.50 -13.05 3.76
C TYR A 32 -2.48 -12.48 2.34
N TRP A 33 -3.45 -11.63 2.03
CA TRP A 33 -3.44 -10.80 0.83
C TRP A 33 -3.36 -9.34 1.23
N ILE A 34 -2.29 -8.68 0.81
CA ILE A 34 -2.03 -7.26 1.07
C ILE A 34 -2.40 -6.50 -0.21
N LEU A 35 -3.48 -5.76 -0.14
CA LEU A 35 -4.12 -5.14 -1.31
C LEU A 35 -3.68 -3.68 -1.52
N GLY A 36 -2.41 -3.38 -1.24
CA GLY A 36 -1.80 -2.08 -1.54
C GLY A 36 -1.89 -1.04 -0.43
N ASP A 37 -1.31 0.12 -0.70
CA ASP A 37 -1.22 1.28 0.17
C ASP A 37 -0.57 0.96 1.52
N MET A 38 0.61 0.34 1.45
CA MET A 38 1.32 -0.18 2.62
C MET A 38 2.17 0.88 3.33
N ALA A 39 2.93 1.66 2.59
CA ALA A 39 4.10 2.38 3.12
C ALA A 39 3.91 3.89 3.25
N ALA A 40 3.36 4.57 2.24
CA ALA A 40 3.30 6.03 2.17
C ALA A 40 2.33 6.64 3.20
N ILE A 41 2.54 7.93 3.48
CA ILE A 41 1.75 8.78 4.38
C ILE A 41 2.12 8.61 5.86
N GLY A 42 2.26 7.38 6.36
CA GLY A 42 2.59 7.13 7.76
C GLY A 42 4.06 7.34 8.11
N TYR A 43 4.38 7.14 9.36
CA TYR A 43 5.66 7.52 9.95
C TYR A 43 6.75 6.41 9.92
N ASP A 44 6.37 5.16 9.66
CA ASP A 44 7.32 4.03 9.64
C ASP A 44 7.06 3.08 8.46
N PRO A 45 7.38 3.52 7.23
CA PRO A 45 7.22 2.68 6.03
C PRO A 45 8.02 1.37 6.11
N VAL A 46 9.25 1.43 6.59
CA VAL A 46 10.14 0.27 6.65
C VAL A 46 9.66 -0.76 7.66
N GLY A 47 9.27 -0.31 8.84
CA GLY A 47 8.73 -1.19 9.87
C GLY A 47 7.46 -1.92 9.44
N VAL A 48 6.61 -1.29 8.61
CA VAL A 48 5.45 -1.94 8.00
C VAL A 48 5.88 -2.97 6.96
N LEU A 49 6.76 -2.61 6.03
CA LEU A 49 7.20 -3.51 4.95
C LEU A 49 7.88 -4.76 5.51
N GLN A 50 8.73 -4.61 6.52
CA GLN A 50 9.38 -5.73 7.21
C GLN A 50 8.35 -6.68 7.83
N ARG A 51 7.39 -6.14 8.61
CA ARG A 51 6.34 -6.97 9.24
C ARG A 51 5.49 -7.72 8.24
N LEU A 52 5.12 -7.07 7.13
CA LEU A 52 4.30 -7.69 6.10
C LEU A 52 5.03 -8.81 5.37
N THR A 53 6.32 -8.63 5.07
CA THR A 53 7.12 -9.65 4.36
C THR A 53 7.52 -10.82 5.26
N GLU A 54 7.43 -10.67 6.57
CA GLU A 54 7.64 -11.76 7.54
C GLU A 54 6.38 -12.62 7.77
N LEU A 55 5.21 -12.20 7.26
CA LEU A 55 3.98 -12.99 7.38
C LEU A 55 4.08 -14.28 6.55
N PRO A 56 3.54 -15.41 7.06
CA PRO A 56 3.52 -16.66 6.31
C PRO A 56 2.52 -16.55 5.15
N ASP A 57 2.88 -17.14 4.00
CA ASP A 57 2.02 -17.23 2.80
C ASP A 57 1.34 -15.89 2.46
N VAL A 58 2.18 -14.87 2.23
CA VAL A 58 1.72 -13.51 1.95
C VAL A 58 1.79 -13.20 0.46
N HIS A 59 0.73 -12.62 -0.06
CA HIS A 59 0.61 -12.16 -1.45
C HIS A 59 0.35 -10.66 -1.48
N PHE A 60 1.04 -9.96 -2.38
CA PHE A 60 0.99 -8.50 -2.46
C PHE A 60 0.36 -8.02 -3.76
N VAL A 61 -0.38 -6.93 -3.65
CA VAL A 61 -0.87 -6.12 -4.77
C VAL A 61 -0.40 -4.69 -4.55
N ARG A 62 -0.03 -4.00 -5.62
CA ARG A 62 0.34 -2.59 -5.59
C ARG A 62 -0.89 -1.71 -5.43
N GLY A 63 -0.84 -0.75 -4.50
CA GLY A 63 -1.79 0.36 -4.43
C GLY A 63 -1.34 1.58 -5.24
N ASN A 64 -2.16 2.62 -5.23
CA ASN A 64 -1.82 3.86 -5.89
C ASN A 64 -0.67 4.60 -5.20
N THR A 65 -0.53 4.47 -3.88
CA THR A 65 0.55 5.15 -3.17
C THR A 65 1.91 4.53 -3.46
N GLU A 66 2.02 3.22 -3.66
CA GLU A 66 3.25 2.60 -4.14
C GLU A 66 3.63 3.14 -5.52
N ARG A 67 2.67 3.30 -6.43
CA ARG A 67 2.90 3.91 -7.74
C ARG A 67 3.41 5.35 -7.62
N TYR A 68 2.79 6.15 -6.74
CA TYR A 68 3.23 7.53 -6.51
C TYR A 68 4.67 7.60 -5.99
N VAL A 69 5.05 6.70 -5.09
CA VAL A 69 6.43 6.61 -4.58
C VAL A 69 7.40 6.22 -5.69
N VAL A 70 7.06 5.21 -6.50
CA VAL A 70 7.97 4.65 -7.51
C VAL A 70 8.08 5.55 -8.74
N LYS A 71 6.95 6.05 -9.27
CA LYS A 71 6.92 6.83 -10.53
C LYS A 71 7.10 8.33 -10.31
N GLY A 72 6.91 8.82 -9.11
CA GLY A 72 7.01 10.24 -8.80
C GLY A 72 5.79 11.07 -9.16
N ASP A 73 4.72 10.48 -9.73
CA ASP A 73 3.44 11.15 -9.84
C ASP A 73 2.81 11.34 -8.44
N ARG A 74 1.88 12.25 -8.31
CA ARG A 74 1.31 12.63 -7.02
C ARG A 74 -0.22 12.71 -7.11
N PRO A 75 -0.93 12.36 -6.01
CA PRO A 75 -2.33 12.72 -5.92
C PRO A 75 -2.46 14.24 -5.90
N GLY A 76 -3.60 14.78 -6.37
CA GLY A 76 -3.84 16.23 -6.32
C GLY A 76 -3.67 16.83 -4.91
N PRO A 77 -3.65 18.14 -4.78
CA PRO A 77 -3.97 19.12 -5.82
C PRO A 77 -2.86 19.30 -6.87
N THR A 78 -3.26 19.88 -8.02
CA THR A 78 -2.34 20.25 -9.08
C THR A 78 -1.69 21.61 -8.80
N PHE A 79 -0.58 21.89 -9.49
CA PHE A 79 0.06 23.20 -9.41
C PHE A 79 -0.85 24.34 -9.90
N GLU A 80 -1.67 24.12 -10.93
CA GLU A 80 -2.62 25.09 -11.45
C GLU A 80 -3.68 25.45 -10.40
N GLU A 81 -4.23 24.47 -9.69
CA GLU A 81 -5.17 24.72 -8.59
C GLU A 81 -4.52 25.48 -7.44
N ALA A 82 -3.25 25.22 -7.17
CA ALA A 82 -2.50 25.85 -6.09
C ALA A 82 -2.10 27.31 -6.37
N GLN A 83 -2.07 27.75 -7.63
CA GLN A 83 -1.68 29.13 -7.98
C GLN A 83 -2.59 30.21 -7.41
N ALA A 84 -3.85 29.92 -7.22
CA ALA A 84 -4.86 30.90 -6.82
C ALA A 84 -5.22 30.81 -5.32
N ASP A 85 -4.77 29.79 -4.61
CA ASP A 85 -5.17 29.55 -3.22
C ASP A 85 -4.00 29.03 -2.38
N LEU A 86 -3.63 29.80 -1.34
CA LEU A 86 -2.53 29.46 -0.44
C LEU A 86 -2.80 28.20 0.40
N VAL A 87 -4.06 27.87 0.66
CA VAL A 87 -4.41 26.63 1.38
C VAL A 87 -4.14 25.42 0.48
N ILE A 88 -4.53 25.53 -0.79
CA ILE A 88 -4.25 24.48 -1.79
C ILE A 88 -2.74 24.37 -2.03
N LEU A 89 -2.00 25.48 -2.06
CA LEU A 89 -0.55 25.46 -2.17
C LEU A 89 0.10 24.74 -0.98
N GLN A 90 -0.37 24.98 0.23
CA GLN A 90 0.12 24.28 1.41
C GLN A 90 -0.15 22.76 1.30
N GLN A 91 -1.33 22.35 0.90
CA GLN A 91 -1.67 20.94 0.67
C GLN A 91 -0.76 20.29 -0.39
N LEU A 92 -0.52 20.99 -1.51
CA LEU A 92 0.40 20.51 -2.55
C LEU A 92 1.80 20.26 -1.99
N VAL A 93 2.32 21.21 -1.19
CA VAL A 93 3.64 21.08 -0.56
C VAL A 93 3.67 19.91 0.42
N ASP A 94 2.66 19.77 1.27
CA ASP A 94 2.61 18.70 2.28
C ASP A 94 2.52 17.31 1.63
N VAL A 95 1.70 17.15 0.60
CA VAL A 95 1.61 15.91 -0.18
C VAL A 95 2.95 15.57 -0.82
N ASN A 96 3.58 16.54 -1.51
CA ASN A 96 4.87 16.30 -2.15
C ASN A 96 5.96 15.95 -1.15
N ASN A 97 6.01 16.62 0.00
CA ASN A 97 6.99 16.33 1.06
C ASN A 97 6.80 14.92 1.63
N SER A 98 5.56 14.53 1.92
CA SER A 98 5.23 13.20 2.45
C SER A 98 5.71 12.08 1.52
N PHE A 99 5.34 12.14 0.23
CA PHE A 99 5.73 11.12 -0.73
C PHE A 99 7.23 11.14 -1.05
N SER A 100 7.86 12.32 -1.11
CA SER A 100 9.31 12.43 -1.35
C SER A 100 10.11 11.88 -0.18
N TRP A 101 9.65 12.11 1.05
CA TRP A 101 10.24 11.51 2.23
C TRP A 101 10.15 9.97 2.19
N THR A 102 8.95 9.42 1.93
CA THR A 102 8.77 7.96 1.81
C THR A 102 9.68 7.40 0.72
N GLN A 103 9.74 8.04 -0.47
CA GLN A 103 10.62 7.62 -1.56
C GLN A 103 12.09 7.59 -1.13
N GLY A 104 12.56 8.63 -0.43
CA GLY A 104 13.92 8.66 0.11
C GLY A 104 14.19 7.51 1.08
N VAL A 105 13.27 7.28 2.01
CA VAL A 105 13.39 6.21 3.01
C VAL A 105 13.47 4.83 2.35
N VAL A 106 12.51 4.50 1.46
CA VAL A 106 12.48 3.17 0.81
C VAL A 106 13.65 2.96 -0.14
N THR A 107 14.22 4.05 -0.70
CA THR A 107 15.41 3.97 -1.55
C THR A 107 16.65 3.61 -0.73
N VAL A 108 16.91 4.31 0.37
CA VAL A 108 18.12 4.07 1.20
C VAL A 108 18.05 2.77 1.99
N THR A 109 16.87 2.21 2.15
CA THR A 109 16.64 0.92 2.83
C THR A 109 16.41 -0.25 1.88
N GLU A 110 16.66 -0.04 0.59
CA GLU A 110 16.61 -1.07 -0.48
C GLU A 110 15.21 -1.66 -0.77
N TRP A 111 14.13 -0.99 -0.34
CA TRP A 111 12.75 -1.40 -0.62
C TRP A 111 12.20 -0.88 -1.94
N PHE A 112 12.87 0.08 -2.59
CA PHE A 112 12.35 0.74 -3.79
C PHE A 112 12.10 -0.24 -4.95
N GLU A 113 13.08 -1.08 -5.27
CA GLU A 113 12.98 -2.05 -6.38
C GLU A 113 11.94 -3.14 -6.09
N TRP A 114 11.85 -3.59 -4.83
CA TRP A 114 10.81 -4.52 -4.42
C TRP A 114 9.42 -3.89 -4.62
N MET A 115 9.22 -2.66 -4.17
CA MET A 115 7.95 -1.93 -4.34
C MET A 115 7.61 -1.73 -5.83
N ALA A 116 8.61 -1.42 -6.67
CA ALA A 116 8.45 -1.27 -8.11
C ALA A 116 8.03 -2.57 -8.82
N SER A 117 8.39 -3.72 -8.26
CA SER A 117 8.07 -5.04 -8.82
C SER A 117 6.67 -5.56 -8.48
N LEU A 118 5.95 -4.89 -7.59
CA LEU A 118 4.63 -5.35 -7.12
C LEU A 118 3.61 -5.42 -8.26
N PRO A 119 2.83 -6.53 -8.35
CA PRO A 119 1.80 -6.67 -9.35
C PRO A 119 0.60 -5.75 -9.07
N ILE A 120 -0.11 -5.36 -10.12
CA ILE A 120 -1.33 -4.54 -10.00
C ILE A 120 -2.55 -5.37 -9.58
N GLU A 121 -2.49 -6.68 -9.78
CA GLU A 121 -3.54 -7.63 -9.42
C GLU A 121 -2.95 -8.98 -9.05
N GLN A 122 -3.64 -9.71 -8.19
CA GLN A 122 -3.31 -11.08 -7.79
C GLN A 122 -4.47 -12.00 -8.14
N ARG A 123 -4.16 -13.16 -8.75
CA ARG A 123 -5.16 -14.16 -9.11
C ARG A 123 -4.86 -15.48 -8.43
N MET A 124 -5.92 -16.15 -7.97
CA MET A 124 -5.82 -17.47 -7.34
C MET A 124 -7.05 -18.29 -7.69
N GLU A 125 -6.87 -19.61 -7.84
CA GLU A 125 -7.95 -20.56 -7.91
C GLU A 125 -7.97 -21.42 -6.65
N LEU A 126 -9.11 -21.48 -6.00
CA LEU A 126 -9.32 -22.27 -4.80
C LEU A 126 -9.53 -23.76 -5.15
N PRO A 127 -9.35 -24.68 -4.19
CA PRO A 127 -9.52 -26.12 -4.42
C PRO A 127 -10.92 -26.52 -4.92
N ASP A 128 -11.92 -25.70 -4.69
CA ASP A 128 -13.29 -25.91 -5.17
C ASP A 128 -13.56 -25.33 -6.57
N GLY A 129 -12.51 -24.77 -7.22
CA GLY A 129 -12.62 -24.13 -8.53
C GLY A 129 -13.06 -22.65 -8.48
N THR A 130 -13.30 -22.08 -7.30
CA THR A 130 -13.58 -20.66 -7.15
C THR A 130 -12.36 -19.83 -7.53
N ARG A 131 -12.55 -18.82 -8.38
CA ARG A 131 -11.49 -17.90 -8.79
C ARG A 131 -11.55 -16.60 -8.01
N LEU A 132 -10.44 -16.25 -7.36
CA LEU A 132 -10.26 -14.99 -6.65
C LEU A 132 -9.45 -14.03 -7.49
N LEU A 133 -9.84 -12.76 -7.47
CA LEU A 133 -9.08 -11.64 -8.01
C LEU A 133 -8.91 -10.59 -6.91
N GLY A 134 -7.66 -10.36 -6.49
CA GLY A 134 -7.28 -9.29 -5.59
C GLY A 134 -6.81 -8.07 -6.38
N VAL A 135 -7.38 -6.92 -6.08
CA VAL A 135 -7.01 -5.62 -6.64
C VAL A 135 -7.07 -4.56 -5.54
N HIS A 136 -6.31 -3.48 -5.70
CA HIS A 136 -6.43 -2.34 -4.77
C HIS A 136 -7.70 -1.53 -5.05
N ALA A 137 -7.94 -1.16 -6.30
CA ALA A 137 -9.13 -0.37 -6.68
C ALA A 137 -10.05 -1.13 -7.65
N SER A 138 -9.57 -1.39 -8.87
CA SER A 138 -10.36 -2.10 -9.88
C SER A 138 -9.45 -2.92 -10.81
N PRO A 139 -9.97 -3.93 -11.54
CA PRO A 139 -9.14 -4.73 -12.44
C PRO A 139 -8.33 -3.88 -13.41
N GLY A 140 -7.00 -4.09 -13.42
CA GLY A 140 -6.07 -3.35 -14.26
C GLY A 140 -5.74 -1.92 -13.80
N ARG A 141 -6.26 -1.47 -12.65
CA ARG A 141 -6.07 -0.10 -12.13
C ARG A 141 -5.83 -0.10 -10.62
N ASP A 142 -4.95 0.80 -10.18
CA ASP A 142 -4.65 1.03 -8.76
C ASP A 142 -5.28 2.31 -8.19
N ASP A 143 -6.09 3.02 -8.97
CA ASP A 143 -6.86 4.18 -8.52
C ASP A 143 -8.36 4.01 -8.82
N GLY A 144 -9.21 4.54 -7.94
CA GLY A 144 -10.67 4.44 -8.03
C GLY A 144 -11.32 5.44 -9.01
N ARG A 145 -10.54 6.12 -9.84
CA ARG A 145 -11.07 7.06 -10.83
C ARG A 145 -11.51 6.28 -12.07
N GLY A 146 -12.80 6.08 -12.21
CA GLY A 146 -13.46 5.48 -13.36
C GLY A 146 -13.50 6.40 -14.57
#